data_4360d73fded1475079f6260b24a49a7d
#
_entry.id   4360d73fded1475079f6260b24a49a7d
#
_cell.length_a   1.000
_cell.length_b   1.000
_cell.length_c   1.000
_cell.angle_alpha   90.00
_cell.angle_beta   90.00
_cell.angle_gamma   90.00
#
_symmetry.space_group_name_H-M   'P 1'
#
loop_
_entity.id
_entity.type
_entity.pdbx_description
1 polymer ?
#
loop_
_entity_poly.entity_id
_entity_poly.type
_entity_poly.pdbx_seq_one_letter_code
_entity_poly.pdbx_strand_id
1 'polypeptide(L)'
;MTVQNDTEAPPDAGQWLDHLDDATALAVMLDDQAEAANAIRQSLGQIEMAAAAITKRMAEDDTARIIYAGAGASIRIAVQDGVELLPTFNWPRDR
;
A
#
# COMPACT_ATOMS: atom_id res chain seq x y z
N MET A 1 14.48 -4.48 22.01
CA MET A 1 13.16 -3.89 21.69
C MET A 1 12.55 -4.75 20.60
N THR A 2 11.62 -5.61 20.94
CA THR A 2 10.88 -6.42 19.97
C THR A 2 9.87 -5.48 19.33
N VAL A 3 10.06 -5.19 18.04
CA VAL A 3 9.01 -4.54 17.25
C VAL A 3 7.88 -5.56 17.17
N GLN A 4 6.79 -5.31 17.89
CA GLN A 4 5.59 -6.10 17.76
C GLN A 4 5.07 -5.82 16.33
N ASN A 5 4.98 -6.85 15.53
CA ASN A 5 4.43 -6.73 14.18
C ASN A 5 2.90 -6.77 14.32
N ASP A 6 2.28 -5.60 14.31
CA ASP A 6 0.83 -5.47 14.54
C ASP A 6 0.01 -6.23 13.49
N THR A 7 0.57 -6.47 12.30
CA THR A 7 -0.09 -7.26 11.25
C THR A 7 -0.11 -8.77 11.54
N GLU A 8 0.72 -9.23 12.47
CA GLU A 8 0.79 -10.62 12.92
C GLU A 8 0.21 -10.82 14.33
N ALA A 9 -0.28 -9.74 14.94
CA ALA A 9 -0.89 -9.82 16.27
C ALA A 9 -2.21 -10.60 16.18
N PRO A 10 -2.45 -11.59 17.07
CA PRO A 10 -3.73 -12.25 17.11
C PRO A 10 -4.82 -11.25 17.55
N PRO A 11 -6.05 -11.38 17.05
CA PRO A 11 -7.16 -10.58 17.54
C PRO A 11 -7.46 -10.86 19.00
N ASP A 12 -8.13 -9.94 19.67
CA ASP A 12 -8.62 -10.14 21.02
C ASP A 12 -9.53 -11.36 21.10
N ALA A 13 -9.60 -11.96 22.29
CA ALA A 13 -10.41 -13.17 22.50
C ALA A 13 -11.87 -12.95 22.07
N GLY A 14 -12.34 -13.75 21.14
CA GLY A 14 -13.71 -13.70 20.61
C GLY A 14 -13.89 -12.83 19.36
N GLN A 15 -12.82 -12.22 18.85
CA GLN A 15 -12.86 -11.40 17.63
C GLN A 15 -12.33 -12.12 16.38
N TRP A 16 -12.24 -13.44 16.43
CA TRP A 16 -11.89 -14.22 15.24
C TRP A 16 -13.00 -14.13 14.19
N LEU A 17 -12.63 -13.76 12.97
CA LEU A 17 -13.59 -13.49 11.90
C LEU A 17 -14.49 -14.68 11.60
N ASP A 18 -13.96 -15.89 11.68
CA ASP A 18 -14.67 -17.16 11.48
C ASP A 18 -15.63 -17.54 12.62
N HIS A 19 -15.58 -16.83 13.75
CA HIS A 19 -16.51 -16.98 14.87
C HIS A 19 -17.67 -15.98 14.84
N LEU A 20 -17.65 -15.02 13.92
CA LEU A 20 -18.68 -14.00 13.78
C LEU A 20 -19.79 -14.46 12.82
N ASP A 21 -21.00 -13.94 13.01
CA ASP A 21 -22.01 -14.07 11.97
C ASP A 21 -21.64 -13.23 10.73
N ASP A 22 -22.21 -13.57 9.58
CA ASP A 22 -21.85 -12.98 8.29
C ASP A 22 -22.00 -11.45 8.29
N ALA A 23 -23.05 -10.91 8.89
CA ALA A 23 -23.30 -9.48 8.93
C ALA A 23 -22.24 -8.74 9.74
N THR A 24 -21.89 -9.30 10.90
CA THR A 24 -20.84 -8.75 11.77
C THR A 24 -19.47 -8.88 11.11
N ALA A 25 -19.16 -10.02 10.50
CA ALA A 25 -17.89 -10.22 9.79
C ALA A 25 -17.72 -9.20 8.65
N LEU A 26 -18.76 -8.98 7.83
CA LEU A 26 -18.73 -7.99 6.76
C LEU A 26 -18.54 -6.56 7.29
N ALA A 27 -19.21 -6.22 8.40
CA ALA A 27 -19.06 -4.91 9.02
C ALA A 27 -17.62 -4.68 9.51
N VAL A 28 -17.03 -5.65 10.21
CA VAL A 28 -15.62 -5.58 10.68
C VAL A 28 -14.67 -5.40 9.51
N MET A 29 -14.82 -6.18 8.44
CA MET A 29 -13.97 -6.06 7.25
C MET A 29 -14.08 -4.69 6.59
N LEU A 30 -15.28 -4.10 6.54
CA LEU A 30 -15.49 -2.76 5.98
C LEU A 30 -14.89 -1.68 6.87
N ASP A 31 -15.07 -1.78 8.17
CA ASP A 31 -14.52 -0.83 9.15
C ASP A 31 -12.99 -0.83 9.12
N ASP A 32 -12.35 -1.99 9.01
CA ASP A 32 -10.89 -2.10 8.86
C ASP A 32 -10.39 -1.40 7.60
N GLN A 33 -11.10 -1.51 6.48
CA GLN A 33 -10.74 -0.79 5.25
C GLN A 33 -10.89 0.73 5.41
N ALA A 34 -11.92 1.18 6.10
CA ALA A 34 -12.12 2.60 6.40
C ALA A 34 -11.03 3.14 7.31
N GLU A 35 -10.62 2.37 8.33
CA GLU A 35 -9.52 2.75 9.23
C GLU A 35 -8.18 2.81 8.49
N ALA A 36 -7.90 1.87 7.60
CA ALA A 36 -6.70 1.90 6.76
C ALA A 36 -6.64 3.18 5.92
N ALA A 37 -7.75 3.60 5.32
CA ALA A 37 -7.82 4.85 4.57
C ALA A 37 -7.58 6.09 5.47
N ASN A 38 -8.10 6.09 6.70
CA ASN A 38 -7.87 7.15 7.67
C ASN A 38 -6.40 7.21 8.13
N ALA A 39 -5.76 6.05 8.32
CA ALA A 39 -4.35 5.97 8.68
C ALA A 39 -3.45 6.60 7.60
N ILE A 40 -3.74 6.36 6.32
CA ILE A 40 -3.01 6.97 5.19
C ILE A 40 -3.12 8.50 5.23
N ARG A 41 -4.27 9.03 5.65
CA ARG A 41 -4.50 10.49 5.73
C ARG A 41 -3.48 11.20 6.62
N GLN A 42 -2.99 10.54 7.66
CA GLN A 42 -1.95 11.07 8.55
C GLN A 42 -0.57 11.12 7.88
N SER A 43 -0.35 10.35 6.83
CA SER A 43 0.91 10.26 6.11
C SER A 43 0.93 11.06 4.80
N LEU A 44 -0.13 11.80 4.48
CA LEU A 44 -0.25 12.53 3.20
C LEU A 44 0.92 13.49 2.96
N GLY A 45 1.39 14.19 3.97
CA GLY A 45 2.55 15.09 3.83
C GLY A 45 3.85 14.34 3.47
N GLN A 46 4.05 13.16 4.00
CA GLN A 46 5.21 12.30 3.67
C GLN A 46 5.09 11.75 2.25
N ILE A 47 3.88 11.37 1.84
CA ILE A 47 3.60 10.91 0.47
C ILE A 47 3.84 12.04 -0.53
N GLU A 48 3.39 13.25 -0.24
CA GLU A 48 3.64 14.43 -1.07
C GLU A 48 5.14 14.70 -1.23
N MET A 49 5.90 14.68 -0.14
CA MET A 49 7.35 14.87 -0.18
C MET A 49 8.05 13.78 -1.02
N ALA A 50 7.65 12.53 -0.87
CA ALA A 50 8.19 11.42 -1.65
C ALA A 50 7.87 11.59 -3.14
N ALA A 51 6.63 11.92 -3.49
CA ALA A 51 6.22 12.17 -4.87
C ALA A 51 7.01 13.32 -5.50
N ALA A 52 7.19 14.42 -4.78
CA ALA A 52 7.98 15.57 -5.24
C ALA A 52 9.45 15.19 -5.48
N ALA A 53 10.05 14.41 -4.58
CA ALA A 53 11.43 13.94 -4.71
C ALA A 53 11.60 13.01 -5.92
N ILE A 54 10.67 12.09 -6.15
CA ILE A 54 10.65 11.19 -7.31
C ILE A 54 10.53 12.02 -8.59
N THR A 55 9.56 12.92 -8.65
CA THR A 55 9.32 13.78 -9.82
C THR A 55 10.58 14.59 -10.18
N LYS A 56 11.20 15.20 -9.17
CA LYS A 56 12.46 15.93 -9.37
C LYS A 56 13.55 15.03 -9.93
N ARG A 57 13.78 13.87 -9.33
CA ARG A 57 14.80 12.93 -9.77
C ARG A 57 14.59 12.46 -11.20
N MET A 58 13.33 12.16 -11.54
CA MET A 58 12.97 11.70 -12.88
C MET A 58 13.11 12.81 -13.94
N ALA A 59 12.94 14.08 -13.57
CA ALA A 59 13.11 15.22 -14.46
C ALA A 59 14.57 15.62 -14.69
N GLU A 60 15.41 15.42 -13.69
CA GLU A 60 16.82 15.84 -13.72
C GLU A 60 17.77 14.77 -14.29
N ASP A 61 17.33 13.53 -14.39
CA ASP A 61 18.17 12.39 -14.79
C ASP A 61 17.41 11.44 -15.71
N ASP A 62 17.71 11.49 -16.99
CA ASP A 62 17.11 10.64 -18.02
C ASP A 62 17.43 9.15 -17.84
N THR A 63 18.41 8.80 -17.01
CA THR A 63 18.75 7.42 -16.66
C THR A 63 18.05 6.92 -15.40
N ALA A 64 17.37 7.82 -14.68
CA ALA A 64 16.62 7.46 -13.48
C ALA A 64 15.47 6.50 -13.80
N ARG A 65 15.21 5.58 -12.90
CA ARG A 65 14.18 4.53 -13.05
C ARG A 65 13.34 4.42 -11.78
N ILE A 66 12.07 4.06 -11.96
CA ILE A 66 11.22 3.62 -10.87
C ILE A 66 11.39 2.12 -10.72
N ILE A 67 11.78 1.68 -9.53
CA ILE A 67 11.97 0.25 -9.22
C ILE A 67 10.99 -0.12 -8.11
N TYR A 68 10.10 -1.06 -8.41
CA TYR A 68 9.23 -1.66 -7.41
C TYR A 68 9.97 -2.83 -6.76
N ALA A 69 10.05 -2.82 -5.44
CA ALA A 69 10.66 -3.89 -4.67
C ALA A 69 9.71 -4.38 -3.59
N GLY A 70 9.67 -5.67 -3.37
CA GLY A 70 8.81 -6.26 -2.36
C GLY A 70 8.95 -7.77 -2.30
N ALA A 71 8.23 -8.38 -1.36
CA ALA A 71 8.22 -9.82 -1.15
C ALA A 71 6.80 -10.32 -0.86
N GLY A 72 6.57 -11.62 -1.06
CA GLY A 72 5.30 -12.26 -0.79
C GLY A 72 4.16 -11.84 -1.72
N ALA A 73 2.93 -12.08 -1.32
CA ALA A 73 1.75 -11.81 -2.13
C ALA A 73 1.48 -10.31 -2.33
N SER A 74 1.88 -9.48 -1.37
CA SER A 74 1.63 -8.03 -1.41
C SER A 74 2.35 -7.31 -2.55
N ILE A 75 3.46 -7.85 -3.07
CA ILE A 75 4.15 -7.28 -4.24
C ILE A 75 3.26 -7.26 -5.50
N ARG A 76 2.22 -8.07 -5.56
CA ARG A 76 1.28 -8.11 -6.69
C ARG A 76 0.62 -6.76 -6.96
N ILE A 77 0.36 -5.98 -5.90
CA ILE A 77 -0.20 -4.62 -6.02
C ILE A 77 0.80 -3.71 -6.75
N ALA A 78 2.07 -3.77 -6.39
CA ALA A 78 3.12 -3.00 -7.05
C ALA A 78 3.33 -3.42 -8.50
N VAL A 79 3.25 -4.73 -8.81
CA VAL A 79 3.31 -5.24 -10.18
C VAL A 79 2.15 -4.71 -11.01
N GLN A 80 0.93 -4.75 -10.46
CA GLN A 80 -0.26 -4.23 -11.13
C GLN A 80 -0.13 -2.73 -11.40
N ASP A 81 0.33 -1.95 -10.43
CA ASP A 81 0.59 -0.52 -10.60
C ASP A 81 1.63 -0.27 -11.71
N GLY A 82 2.74 -0.99 -11.67
CA GLY A 82 3.82 -0.85 -12.64
C GLY A 82 3.42 -1.17 -14.08
N VAL A 83 2.59 -2.20 -14.31
CA VAL A 83 2.13 -2.54 -15.67
C VAL A 83 1.14 -1.53 -16.25
N GLU A 84 0.47 -0.75 -15.40
CA GLU A 84 -0.44 0.31 -15.81
C GLU A 84 0.26 1.62 -16.18
N LEU A 85 1.53 1.80 -15.83
CA LEU A 85 2.25 3.04 -16.10
C LEU A 85 2.33 3.36 -17.59
N LEU A 86 2.57 2.37 -18.44
CA LEU A 86 2.65 2.60 -19.88
C LEU A 86 1.29 2.90 -20.51
N PRO A 87 0.25 2.04 -20.39
CA PRO A 87 -1.02 2.29 -21.06
C PRO A 87 -1.77 3.51 -20.51
N THR A 88 -1.67 3.78 -19.23
CA THR A 88 -2.42 4.85 -18.57
C THR A 88 -1.70 6.20 -18.64
N PHE A 89 -0.39 6.21 -18.46
CA PHE A 89 0.40 7.44 -18.35
C PHE A 89 1.44 7.61 -19.46
N ASN A 90 1.47 6.70 -20.43
CA ASN A 90 2.49 6.68 -21.48
C ASN A 90 3.93 6.72 -20.95
N TRP A 91 4.15 6.06 -19.79
CA TRP A 91 5.45 6.02 -19.14
C TRP A 91 6.42 5.12 -19.94
N PRO A 92 7.67 5.55 -20.18
CA PRO A 92 8.65 4.74 -20.88
C PRO A 92 8.94 3.41 -20.17
N ARG A 93 9.02 2.31 -20.92
CA ARG A 93 9.21 0.96 -20.36
C ARG A 93 10.56 0.75 -19.68
N ASP A 94 11.53 1.54 -20.03
CA ASP A 94 12.90 1.48 -19.53
C ASP A 94 13.17 2.41 -18.34
N ARG A 95 12.16 3.08 -17.89
CA ARG A 95 12.21 4.04 -16.78
C ARG A 95 11.22 3.69 -15.68
#